data_cb903c30b7677574587762fb72aa3ac5
#
_entry.id   cb903c30b7677574587762fb72aa3ac5
#
_cell.length_a   1.000
_cell.length_b   1.000
_cell.length_c   1.000
_cell.angle_alpha   90.00
_cell.angle_beta   90.00
_cell.angle_gamma   90.00
#
_symmetry.space_group_name_H-M   'P 1'
#
loop_
_entity.id
_entity.type
_entity.pdbx_description
1 polymer ?
#
loop_
_entity_poly.entity_id
_entity_poly.type
_entity_poly.pdbx_seq_one_letter_code
_entity_poly.pdbx_strand_id
1 'polypeptide(L)'
;SNPRVTCWHINNEYGVTCFCDNCQNAFRVWLKDRYKTIEALNKAWNMEFWGHTVYDWDDVVVPNALSEGIGTEKTAFAGISIDYRRFNSDSVLECYKMERDAIRKYNKDVVITTNLMGTFKDLDYFKWAKEMDIVSWDNYPAYDTPWSKIAMTHDLMRGLKKAPFMLMEQTPSQQNWQKYNSLKRPGQMRAQSYQTVAHGADTIQFFQLRRSVGGCEKFHG
;
A
#
# COMPACT_ATOMS: atom_id res chain seq x y z
N SER A 1 -5.27 -29.43 4.21
CA SER A 1 -4.54 -28.49 3.36
C SER A 1 -3.64 -29.25 2.38
N ASN A 2 -3.42 -28.73 1.19
CA ASN A 2 -2.49 -29.35 0.22
C ASN A 2 -1.05 -29.01 0.66
N PRO A 3 -0.17 -30.00 0.95
CA PRO A 3 1.18 -29.74 1.45
C PRO A 3 2.10 -29.04 0.44
N ARG A 4 1.67 -28.94 -0.83
CA ARG A 4 2.39 -28.19 -1.87
C ARG A 4 2.11 -26.68 -1.84
N VAL A 5 1.11 -26.22 -1.07
CA VAL A 5 0.83 -24.80 -0.86
C VAL A 5 1.72 -24.33 0.29
N THR A 6 2.74 -23.56 -0.01
CA THR A 6 3.73 -23.06 0.96
C THR A 6 3.43 -21.65 1.41
N CYS A 7 2.70 -20.87 0.61
CA CYS A 7 2.35 -19.48 0.91
C CYS A 7 1.01 -19.12 0.26
N TRP A 8 0.22 -18.29 0.93
CA TRP A 8 -0.95 -17.62 0.37
C TRP A 8 -0.63 -16.15 0.11
N HIS A 9 -0.77 -15.74 -1.13
CA HIS A 9 -0.84 -14.33 -1.51
C HIS A 9 -2.32 -13.93 -1.51
N ILE A 10 -2.69 -13.07 -0.55
CA ILE A 10 -4.08 -12.63 -0.39
C ILE A 10 -4.28 -11.33 -1.14
N ASN A 11 -5.28 -11.32 -2.03
CA ASN A 11 -5.60 -10.15 -2.84
C ASN A 11 -4.37 -9.64 -3.62
N ASN A 12 -4.48 -8.47 -4.22
CA ASN A 12 -3.37 -7.84 -4.95
C ASN A 12 -3.34 -6.34 -4.67
N GLU A 13 -2.17 -5.82 -4.29
CA GLU A 13 -1.90 -4.40 -4.21
C GLU A 13 -3.01 -3.59 -3.50
N TYR A 14 -3.26 -3.89 -2.24
CA TYR A 14 -4.19 -3.10 -1.43
C TYR A 14 -3.83 -1.61 -1.49
N GLY A 15 -4.78 -0.73 -1.78
CA GLY A 15 -4.41 0.68 -1.88
C GLY A 15 -5.47 1.62 -2.41
N VAL A 16 -6.74 1.28 -2.31
CA VAL A 16 -7.85 2.13 -2.76
C VAL A 16 -8.19 3.18 -1.71
N THR A 17 -8.48 4.41 -2.14
CA THR A 17 -9.11 5.45 -1.32
C THR A 17 -10.55 5.63 -1.76
N CYS A 18 -11.48 5.64 -0.82
CA CYS A 18 -12.91 5.81 -1.07
C CYS A 18 -13.45 6.96 -0.22
N PHE A 19 -14.35 7.76 -0.80
CA PHE A 19 -14.97 8.93 -0.15
C PHE A 19 -16.50 8.85 -0.12
N CYS A 20 -17.09 7.67 -0.18
CA CYS A 20 -18.53 7.50 -0.12
C CYS A 20 -19.08 7.74 1.30
N ASP A 21 -20.40 7.84 1.42
CA ASP A 21 -21.10 8.08 2.69
C ASP A 21 -20.75 7.04 3.76
N ASN A 22 -20.58 5.77 3.37
CA ASN A 22 -20.17 4.71 4.30
C ASN A 22 -18.78 4.97 4.86
N CYS A 23 -17.83 5.40 4.01
CA CYS A 23 -16.50 5.76 4.43
C CYS A 23 -16.49 7.02 5.32
N GLN A 24 -17.32 8.00 5.01
CA GLN A 24 -17.49 9.19 5.86
C GLN A 24 -18.01 8.81 7.25
N ASN A 25 -19.01 7.99 7.32
CA ASN A 25 -19.58 7.54 8.60
C ASN A 25 -18.56 6.69 9.39
N ALA A 26 -17.85 5.80 8.73
CA ALA A 26 -16.79 5.01 9.36
C ALA A 26 -15.62 5.90 9.84
N PHE A 27 -15.29 6.93 9.10
CA PHE A 27 -14.26 7.91 9.49
C PHE A 27 -14.67 8.69 10.76
N ARG A 28 -15.92 9.10 10.86
CA ARG A 28 -16.47 9.72 12.09
C ARG A 28 -16.35 8.80 13.30
N VAL A 29 -16.65 7.52 13.14
CA VAL A 29 -16.47 6.52 14.20
C VAL A 29 -15.00 6.38 14.61
N TRP A 30 -14.11 6.29 13.63
CA TRP A 30 -12.67 6.22 13.85
C TRP A 30 -12.14 7.47 14.59
N LEU A 31 -12.62 8.66 14.23
CA LEU A 31 -12.26 9.91 14.90
C LEU A 31 -12.79 9.97 16.34
N LYS A 32 -14.02 9.51 16.58
CA LYS A 32 -14.60 9.40 17.93
C LYS A 32 -13.72 8.51 18.82
N ASP A 33 -13.26 7.39 18.28
CA ASP A 33 -12.37 6.51 19.04
C ASP A 33 -10.99 7.16 19.30
N ARG A 34 -10.46 7.89 18.33
CA ARG A 34 -9.15 8.54 18.43
C ARG A 34 -9.12 9.74 19.38
N TYR A 35 -10.07 10.65 19.24
CA TYR A 35 -10.08 11.94 19.92
C TYR A 35 -10.99 12.00 21.14
N LYS A 36 -11.97 11.14 21.25
CA LYS A 36 -12.96 11.02 22.31
C LYS A 36 -13.95 12.19 22.39
N THR A 37 -13.52 13.43 22.20
CA THR A 37 -14.38 14.63 22.23
C THR A 37 -14.14 15.53 21.01
N ILE A 38 -15.16 16.32 20.68
CA ILE A 38 -15.10 17.31 19.59
C ILE A 38 -14.06 18.39 19.87
N GLU A 39 -13.93 18.81 21.13
CA GLU A 39 -12.96 19.83 21.55
C GLU A 39 -11.53 19.32 21.34
N ALA A 40 -11.26 18.05 21.63
CA ALA A 40 -9.95 17.45 21.40
C ALA A 40 -9.63 17.37 19.90
N LEU A 41 -10.62 17.04 19.06
CA LEU A 41 -10.48 17.06 17.60
C LEU A 41 -10.20 18.46 17.08
N ASN A 42 -11.01 19.46 17.45
CA ASN A 42 -10.85 20.84 17.02
C ASN A 42 -9.46 21.37 17.40
N LYS A 43 -9.00 21.09 18.62
CA LYS A 43 -7.66 21.46 19.08
C LYS A 43 -6.55 20.79 18.26
N ALA A 44 -6.69 19.48 17.98
CA ALA A 44 -5.69 18.73 17.23
C ALA A 44 -5.59 19.18 15.76
N TRP A 45 -6.69 19.56 15.15
CA TRP A 45 -6.77 20.03 13.78
C TRP A 45 -6.64 21.55 13.61
N ASN A 46 -6.60 22.31 14.74
CA ASN A 46 -6.58 23.76 14.77
C ASN A 46 -7.78 24.40 14.04
N MET A 47 -8.97 23.88 14.29
CA MET A 47 -10.19 24.23 13.54
C MET A 47 -10.79 25.60 13.88
N GLU A 48 -10.26 26.29 14.89
CA GLU A 48 -10.63 27.69 15.18
C GLU A 48 -10.12 28.65 14.10
N PHE A 49 -9.07 28.25 13.38
CA PHE A 49 -8.51 29.06 12.29
C PHE A 49 -9.56 29.23 11.17
N TRP A 50 -9.79 30.46 10.77
CA TRP A 50 -10.83 30.87 9.82
C TRP A 50 -12.26 30.47 10.20
N GLY A 51 -12.52 30.17 11.47
CA GLY A 51 -13.87 29.85 11.94
C GLY A 51 -14.39 28.46 11.46
N HIS A 52 -13.51 27.51 11.27
CA HIS A 52 -13.86 26.14 10.81
C HIS A 52 -14.19 25.19 11.96
N THR A 53 -14.44 25.72 13.16
CA THR A 53 -14.79 24.89 14.33
C THR A 53 -15.92 23.91 14.02
N VAL A 54 -15.68 22.65 14.33
CA VAL A 54 -16.66 21.58 14.24
C VAL A 54 -17.44 21.53 15.56
N TYR A 55 -18.75 21.51 15.52
CA TYR A 55 -19.60 21.51 16.72
C TYR A 55 -20.18 20.13 17.01
N ASP A 56 -20.39 19.32 15.98
CA ASP A 56 -20.86 17.94 16.08
C ASP A 56 -20.01 17.02 15.19
N TRP A 57 -20.01 15.73 15.51
CA TRP A 57 -19.35 14.73 14.67
C TRP A 57 -19.94 14.66 13.25
N ASP A 58 -21.20 15.00 13.10
CA ASP A 58 -21.87 15.02 11.80
C ASP A 58 -21.44 16.18 10.90
N ASP A 59 -20.79 17.20 11.46
CA ASP A 59 -20.16 18.27 10.68
C ASP A 59 -18.86 17.82 10.00
N VAL A 60 -18.28 16.70 10.44
CA VAL A 60 -17.06 16.17 9.82
C VAL A 60 -17.40 15.55 8.48
N VAL A 61 -16.71 16.02 7.43
CA VAL A 61 -16.83 15.51 6.06
C VAL A 61 -15.51 14.91 5.58
N VAL A 62 -15.57 14.16 4.49
CA VAL A 62 -14.38 13.59 3.86
C VAL A 62 -13.58 14.65 3.09
N PRO A 63 -12.25 14.48 2.90
CA PRO A 63 -11.38 15.52 2.31
C PRO A 63 -11.85 16.05 0.95
N ASN A 64 -12.42 15.22 0.09
CA ASN A 64 -12.88 15.63 -1.24
C ASN A 64 -14.08 16.60 -1.20
N ALA A 65 -14.85 16.64 -0.12
CA ALA A 65 -15.95 17.59 0.06
C ALA A 65 -15.43 19.01 0.39
N LEU A 66 -14.19 19.14 0.82
CA LEU A 66 -13.52 20.38 1.22
C LEU A 66 -12.39 20.77 0.27
N SER A 67 -12.53 20.47 -1.01
CA SER A 67 -11.41 20.63 -1.97
C SER A 67 -10.90 22.06 -2.13
N GLU A 68 -11.72 23.06 -1.84
CA GLU A 68 -11.38 24.49 -1.88
C GLU A 68 -10.59 24.90 -3.15
N GLY A 69 -10.85 24.25 -4.25
CA GLY A 69 -10.19 24.51 -5.54
C GLY A 69 -8.80 23.88 -5.71
N ILE A 70 -8.29 23.11 -4.75
CA ILE A 70 -6.98 22.44 -4.86
C ILE A 70 -7.06 21.01 -5.40
N GLY A 71 -8.22 20.59 -5.86
CA GLY A 71 -8.47 19.27 -6.46
C GLY A 71 -9.49 18.44 -5.70
N THR A 72 -10.09 17.49 -6.39
CA THR A 72 -11.26 16.73 -5.91
C THR A 72 -10.98 15.80 -4.72
N GLU A 73 -9.74 15.51 -4.43
CA GLU A 73 -9.35 14.58 -3.34
C GLU A 73 -8.41 15.24 -2.33
N LYS A 74 -8.37 16.57 -2.32
CA LYS A 74 -7.44 17.34 -1.50
C LYS A 74 -8.19 18.44 -0.77
N THR A 75 -7.69 18.78 0.40
CA THR A 75 -8.11 19.93 1.18
C THR A 75 -6.90 20.64 1.76
N ALA A 76 -7.03 21.95 2.01
CA ALA A 76 -6.06 22.74 2.75
C ALA A 76 -5.98 22.33 4.23
N PHE A 77 -6.98 21.61 4.74
CA PHE A 77 -7.02 21.13 6.13
C PHE A 77 -6.09 19.95 6.34
N ALA A 78 -4.88 20.20 6.78
CA ALA A 78 -3.87 19.17 6.99
C ALA A 78 -4.32 18.08 7.98
N GLY A 79 -5.01 18.45 9.06
CA GLY A 79 -5.53 17.51 10.06
C GLY A 79 -6.47 16.48 9.47
N ILE A 80 -7.48 16.92 8.73
CA ILE A 80 -8.43 16.03 8.03
C ILE A 80 -7.70 15.14 7.04
N SER A 81 -6.83 15.70 6.20
CA SER A 81 -6.10 14.95 5.17
C SER A 81 -5.22 13.86 5.77
N ILE A 82 -4.50 14.15 6.85
CA ILE A 82 -3.62 13.20 7.51
C ILE A 82 -4.43 12.09 8.19
N ASP A 83 -5.48 12.47 8.93
CA ASP A 83 -6.28 11.48 9.64
C ASP A 83 -7.13 10.63 8.69
N TYR A 84 -7.59 11.18 7.57
CA TYR A 84 -8.27 10.37 6.57
C TYR A 84 -7.34 9.31 5.95
N ARG A 85 -6.08 9.65 5.68
CA ARG A 85 -5.08 8.67 5.22
C ARG A 85 -4.81 7.59 6.26
N ARG A 86 -4.72 7.96 7.55
CA ARG A 86 -4.57 7.00 8.65
C ARG A 86 -5.78 6.06 8.73
N PHE A 87 -6.98 6.63 8.71
CA PHE A 87 -8.24 5.89 8.67
C PHE A 87 -8.30 4.94 7.47
N ASN A 88 -7.98 5.44 6.27
CA ASN A 88 -7.99 4.63 5.06
C ASN A 88 -7.01 3.45 5.16
N SER A 89 -5.77 3.71 5.60
CA SER A 89 -4.79 2.64 5.83
C SER A 89 -5.26 1.60 6.85
N ASP A 90 -5.85 2.04 7.95
CA ASP A 90 -6.39 1.16 8.99
C ASP A 90 -7.59 0.35 8.45
N SER A 91 -8.49 0.99 7.70
CA SER A 91 -9.67 0.34 7.11
C SER A 91 -9.30 -0.74 6.09
N VAL A 92 -8.33 -0.46 5.22
CA VAL A 92 -7.85 -1.43 4.22
C VAL A 92 -7.09 -2.57 4.90
N LEU A 93 -6.35 -2.30 5.97
CA LEU A 93 -5.70 -3.33 6.77
C LEU A 93 -6.71 -4.30 7.42
N GLU A 94 -7.87 -3.80 7.86
CA GLU A 94 -8.92 -4.68 8.38
C GLU A 94 -9.46 -5.64 7.30
N CYS A 95 -9.54 -5.22 6.04
CA CYS A 95 -9.89 -6.14 4.94
C CYS A 95 -8.86 -7.27 4.82
N TYR A 96 -7.56 -6.96 4.81
CA TYR A 96 -6.51 -7.97 4.82
C TYR A 96 -6.64 -8.93 6.00
N LYS A 97 -6.87 -8.42 7.20
CA LYS A 97 -7.02 -9.24 8.42
C LYS A 97 -8.22 -10.19 8.33
N MET A 98 -9.36 -9.72 7.82
CA MET A 98 -10.55 -10.57 7.62
C MET A 98 -10.26 -11.73 6.66
N GLU A 99 -9.59 -11.47 5.55
CA GLU A 99 -9.24 -12.48 4.56
C GLU A 99 -8.20 -13.47 5.12
N ARG A 100 -7.16 -12.97 5.79
CA ARG A 100 -6.15 -13.79 6.51
C ARG A 100 -6.83 -14.70 7.52
N ASP A 101 -7.70 -14.16 8.36
CA ASP A 101 -8.35 -14.90 9.44
C ASP A 101 -9.33 -15.95 8.90
N ALA A 102 -9.93 -15.72 7.73
CA ALA A 102 -10.71 -16.73 7.03
C ALA A 102 -9.84 -17.94 6.62
N ILE A 103 -8.63 -17.70 6.10
CA ILE A 103 -7.67 -18.77 5.78
C ILE A 103 -7.20 -19.49 7.05
N ARG A 104 -6.89 -18.75 8.12
CA ARG A 104 -6.39 -19.29 9.40
C ARG A 104 -7.35 -20.28 10.05
N LYS A 105 -8.66 -20.20 9.77
CA LYS A 105 -9.64 -21.19 10.24
C LYS A 105 -9.34 -22.61 9.72
N TYR A 106 -8.77 -22.71 8.52
CA TYR A 106 -8.56 -23.99 7.83
C TYR A 106 -7.08 -24.37 7.69
N ASN A 107 -6.18 -23.38 7.71
CA ASN A 107 -4.76 -23.59 7.59
C ASN A 107 -4.00 -22.64 8.53
N LYS A 108 -3.61 -23.16 9.70
CA LYS A 108 -3.03 -22.36 10.79
C LYS A 108 -1.56 -21.99 10.53
N ASP A 109 -0.81 -22.82 9.81
CA ASP A 109 0.65 -22.77 9.76
C ASP A 109 1.21 -22.25 8.44
N VAL A 110 0.36 -22.09 7.42
CA VAL A 110 0.81 -21.60 6.12
C VAL A 110 1.21 -20.11 6.19
N VAL A 111 2.25 -19.76 5.49
CA VAL A 111 2.66 -18.35 5.35
C VAL A 111 1.60 -17.58 4.57
N ILE A 112 1.22 -16.40 5.08
CA ILE A 112 0.24 -15.51 4.44
C ILE A 112 0.88 -14.14 4.24
N THR A 113 0.77 -13.62 3.04
CA THR A 113 1.30 -12.30 2.65
C THR A 113 0.38 -11.61 1.66
N THR A 114 0.69 -10.37 1.37
CA THR A 114 0.17 -9.59 0.23
C THR A 114 1.28 -8.67 -0.28
N ASN A 115 1.23 -8.28 -1.54
CA ASN A 115 2.24 -7.45 -2.15
C ASN A 115 2.04 -5.95 -1.86
N LEU A 116 3.10 -5.29 -1.43
CA LEU A 116 3.15 -3.84 -1.19
C LEU A 116 3.68 -3.13 -2.44
N MET A 117 3.06 -2.01 -2.79
CA MET A 117 3.40 -1.23 -3.99
C MET A 117 4.58 -0.27 -3.74
N GLY A 118 5.81 -0.78 -3.66
CA GLY A 118 6.99 0.07 -3.47
C GLY A 118 6.90 0.98 -2.24
N THR A 119 7.00 2.30 -2.42
CA THR A 119 6.87 3.30 -1.35
C THR A 119 5.49 3.96 -1.34
N PHE A 120 4.43 3.18 -1.41
CA PHE A 120 3.05 3.67 -1.45
C PHE A 120 2.65 4.27 -0.10
N LYS A 121 2.50 5.59 -0.07
CA LYS A 121 2.36 6.38 1.16
C LYS A 121 0.99 6.34 1.82
N ASP A 122 -0.02 5.77 1.15
CA ASP A 122 -1.38 5.72 1.67
C ASP A 122 -1.62 4.48 2.56
N LEU A 123 -0.61 3.61 2.69
CA LEU A 123 -0.58 2.51 3.66
C LEU A 123 0.55 2.70 4.67
N ASP A 124 0.25 2.50 5.94
CA ASP A 124 1.25 2.47 7.02
C ASP A 124 1.94 1.09 7.05
N TYR A 125 3.01 0.93 6.30
CA TYR A 125 3.72 -0.35 6.18
C TYR A 125 4.23 -0.90 7.51
N PHE A 126 4.52 -0.05 8.50
CA PHE A 126 4.92 -0.52 9.82
C PHE A 126 3.78 -1.20 10.58
N LYS A 127 2.53 -0.77 10.37
CA LYS A 127 1.35 -1.47 10.87
C LYS A 127 1.10 -2.75 10.08
N TRP A 128 1.10 -2.66 8.75
CA TRP A 128 0.86 -3.78 7.86
C TRP A 128 1.82 -4.94 8.08
N ALA A 129 3.11 -4.68 8.19
CA ALA A 129 4.12 -5.71 8.40
C ALA A 129 3.93 -6.52 9.69
N LYS A 130 3.27 -5.96 10.71
CA LYS A 130 2.95 -6.70 11.94
C LYS A 130 1.91 -7.77 11.72
N GLU A 131 1.02 -7.57 10.76
CA GLU A 131 -0.09 -8.47 10.45
C GLU A 131 0.26 -9.49 9.35
N MET A 132 1.28 -9.24 8.56
CA MET A 132 1.80 -10.14 7.52
C MET A 132 2.81 -11.13 8.13
N ASP A 133 2.80 -12.39 7.68
CA ASP A 133 3.82 -13.36 8.12
C ASP A 133 5.18 -13.04 7.49
N ILE A 134 5.21 -12.69 6.23
CA ILE A 134 6.39 -12.22 5.50
C ILE A 134 6.03 -10.96 4.71
N VAL A 135 6.96 -10.00 4.66
CA VAL A 135 6.80 -8.83 3.79
C VAL A 135 7.03 -9.23 2.35
N SER A 136 6.15 -8.83 1.46
CA SER A 136 6.36 -8.94 0.02
C SER A 136 6.01 -7.62 -0.69
N TRP A 137 6.65 -7.36 -1.84
CA TRP A 137 6.46 -6.11 -2.55
C TRP A 137 6.76 -6.23 -4.04
N ASP A 138 6.37 -5.20 -4.81
CA ASP A 138 6.46 -5.15 -6.27
C ASP A 138 7.44 -4.06 -6.70
N ASN A 139 8.40 -4.44 -7.56
CA ASN A 139 9.45 -3.56 -8.03
C ASN A 139 9.38 -3.34 -9.55
N TYR A 140 8.75 -2.24 -9.93
CA TYR A 140 8.64 -1.79 -11.31
C TYR A 140 9.32 -0.45 -11.53
N PRO A 141 10.65 -0.38 -11.47
CA PRO A 141 11.37 0.88 -11.64
C PRO A 141 11.24 1.41 -13.07
N ALA A 142 11.00 2.71 -13.22
CA ALA A 142 11.12 3.38 -14.50
C ALA A 142 12.56 3.28 -15.02
N TYR A 143 12.76 3.48 -16.33
CA TYR A 143 14.06 3.35 -16.97
C TYR A 143 15.14 4.28 -16.39
N ASP A 144 14.73 5.40 -15.84
CA ASP A 144 15.58 6.43 -15.24
C ASP A 144 15.63 6.38 -13.71
N THR A 145 14.99 5.37 -13.10
CA THR A 145 15.00 5.21 -11.65
C THR A 145 16.42 4.91 -11.15
N PRO A 146 16.98 5.72 -10.25
CA PRO A 146 18.29 5.43 -9.67
C PRO A 146 18.31 4.09 -8.96
N TRP A 147 19.36 3.30 -9.16
CA TRP A 147 19.54 2.02 -8.47
C TRP A 147 19.52 2.15 -6.94
N SER A 148 19.97 3.30 -6.42
CA SER A 148 19.94 3.60 -4.98
C SER A 148 18.52 3.72 -4.42
N LYS A 149 17.56 4.20 -5.21
CA LYS A 149 16.14 4.20 -4.80
C LYS A 149 15.60 2.79 -4.68
N ILE A 150 15.97 1.90 -5.60
CA ILE A 150 15.58 0.48 -5.56
C ILE A 150 16.20 -0.17 -4.31
N ALA A 151 17.50 0.06 -4.08
CA ALA A 151 18.21 -0.43 -2.91
C ALA A 151 17.54 0.02 -1.59
N MET A 152 17.27 1.32 -1.47
CA MET A 152 16.57 1.89 -0.31
C MET A 152 15.20 1.22 -0.06
N THR A 153 14.45 0.93 -1.13
CA THR A 153 13.14 0.30 -0.98
C THR A 153 13.27 -1.16 -0.53
N HIS A 154 14.25 -1.90 -1.04
CA HIS A 154 14.59 -3.24 -0.54
C HIS A 154 14.95 -3.21 0.96
N ASP A 155 15.81 -2.27 1.36
CA ASP A 155 16.21 -2.11 2.75
C ASP A 155 15.02 -1.74 3.66
N LEU A 156 14.11 -0.88 3.16
CA LEU A 156 12.86 -0.59 3.86
C LEU A 156 12.06 -1.88 4.09
N MET A 157 11.81 -2.68 3.04
CA MET A 157 11.02 -3.92 3.16
C MET A 157 11.64 -4.91 4.13
N ARG A 158 12.96 -5.09 4.06
CA ARG A 158 13.70 -5.89 5.04
C ARG A 158 13.58 -5.32 6.46
N GLY A 159 13.68 -4.00 6.60
CA GLY A 159 13.64 -3.30 7.88
C GLY A 159 12.31 -3.41 8.60
N LEU A 160 11.19 -3.52 7.88
CA LEU A 160 9.84 -3.60 8.45
C LEU A 160 9.68 -4.77 9.44
N LYS A 161 10.30 -5.93 9.16
CA LYS A 161 10.28 -7.11 10.02
C LYS A 161 11.66 -7.53 10.53
N LYS A 162 12.75 -6.91 10.07
CA LYS A 162 14.14 -7.32 10.30
C LYS A 162 14.39 -8.78 9.88
N ALA A 163 13.75 -9.22 8.80
CA ALA A 163 13.75 -10.58 8.27
C ALA A 163 13.81 -10.55 6.75
N PRO A 164 14.15 -11.67 6.08
CA PRO A 164 14.03 -11.78 4.64
C PRO A 164 12.63 -11.37 4.14
N PHE A 165 12.57 -10.85 2.92
CA PHE A 165 11.33 -10.45 2.27
C PHE A 165 11.21 -11.16 0.91
N MET A 166 10.00 -11.15 0.34
CA MET A 166 9.74 -11.65 -1.01
C MET A 166 9.65 -10.48 -1.99
N LEU A 167 10.34 -10.56 -3.12
CA LEU A 167 9.98 -9.74 -4.28
C LEU A 167 8.88 -10.47 -5.03
N MET A 168 7.63 -10.00 -4.86
CA MET A 168 6.45 -10.66 -5.39
C MET A 168 6.31 -10.41 -6.88
N GLU A 169 6.69 -9.24 -7.35
CA GLU A 169 6.60 -8.88 -8.74
C GLU A 169 7.85 -8.13 -9.23
N GLN A 170 8.34 -8.55 -10.37
CA GLN A 170 9.38 -7.87 -11.16
C GLN A 170 9.19 -8.24 -12.61
N THR A 171 9.37 -7.30 -13.55
CA THR A 171 9.29 -7.62 -14.97
C THR A 171 10.60 -8.22 -15.49
N PRO A 172 10.55 -9.27 -16.32
CA PRO A 172 11.73 -9.80 -17.00
C PRO A 172 12.37 -8.78 -17.95
N SER A 173 11.58 -8.00 -18.68
CA SER A 173 12.08 -7.07 -19.70
C SER A 173 11.30 -5.77 -19.74
N GLN A 174 10.23 -5.66 -20.53
CA GLN A 174 9.38 -4.48 -20.60
C GLN A 174 8.36 -4.44 -19.47
N GLN A 175 7.90 -3.23 -19.15
CA GLN A 175 6.80 -3.03 -18.24
C GLN A 175 5.84 -1.99 -18.78
N ASN A 176 4.55 -2.15 -18.46
CA ASN A 176 3.52 -1.17 -18.74
C ASN A 176 3.67 0.09 -17.87
N TRP A 177 2.78 1.05 -18.10
CA TRP A 177 2.58 2.24 -17.24
C TRP A 177 3.76 3.21 -17.25
N GLN A 178 4.65 3.10 -18.23
CA GLN A 178 5.76 4.02 -18.46
C GLN A 178 5.41 5.00 -19.60
N LYS A 179 6.10 6.14 -19.65
CA LYS A 179 6.00 7.07 -20.78
C LYS A 179 6.29 6.39 -22.12
N TYR A 180 7.23 5.46 -22.12
CA TYR A 180 7.48 4.48 -23.18
C TYR A 180 8.01 3.18 -22.58
N ASN A 181 7.72 2.06 -23.23
CA ASN A 181 8.10 0.73 -22.74
C ASN A 181 9.50 0.37 -23.21
N SER A 182 10.48 0.74 -22.43
CA SER A 182 11.88 0.46 -22.68
C SER A 182 12.21 -1.00 -22.36
N LEU A 183 12.96 -1.66 -23.24
CA LEU A 183 13.52 -2.98 -22.97
C LEU A 183 14.65 -2.89 -21.96
N LYS A 184 14.75 -3.84 -21.05
CA LYS A 184 15.95 -4.04 -20.26
C LYS A 184 17.12 -4.47 -21.17
N ARG A 185 18.28 -3.91 -20.90
CA ARG A 185 19.52 -4.32 -21.58
C ARG A 185 19.92 -5.74 -21.18
N PRO A 186 20.66 -6.47 -22.02
CA PRO A 186 21.21 -7.77 -21.66
C PRO A 186 21.93 -7.71 -20.31
N GLY A 187 21.58 -8.63 -19.39
CA GLY A 187 22.13 -8.68 -18.04
C GLY A 187 21.45 -7.79 -17.01
N GLN A 188 20.63 -6.81 -17.39
CA GLN A 188 19.97 -5.89 -16.45
C GLN A 188 18.99 -6.59 -15.52
N MET A 189 18.14 -7.50 -16.02
CA MET A 189 17.25 -8.31 -15.19
C MET A 189 18.04 -9.12 -14.16
N ARG A 190 19.13 -9.75 -14.60
CA ARG A 190 20.02 -10.50 -13.71
C ARG A 190 20.62 -9.63 -12.63
N ALA A 191 21.15 -8.45 -13.00
CA ALA A 191 21.74 -7.51 -12.04
C ALA A 191 20.70 -7.03 -11.00
N GLN A 192 19.48 -6.70 -11.42
CA GLN A 192 18.39 -6.32 -10.52
C GLN A 192 18.00 -7.46 -9.58
N SER A 193 17.92 -8.69 -10.08
CA SER A 193 17.62 -9.86 -9.25
C SER A 193 18.70 -10.10 -8.21
N TYR A 194 19.99 -10.01 -8.58
CA TYR A 194 21.09 -10.13 -7.61
C TYR A 194 21.12 -8.97 -6.61
N GLN A 195 20.77 -7.75 -7.01
CA GLN A 195 20.61 -6.64 -6.08
C GLN A 195 19.52 -6.97 -5.05
N THR A 196 18.37 -7.47 -5.48
CA THR A 196 17.26 -7.86 -4.60
C THR A 196 17.71 -8.89 -3.55
N VAL A 197 18.44 -9.93 -3.97
CA VAL A 197 18.98 -10.96 -3.05
C VAL A 197 20.02 -10.35 -2.11
N ALA A 198 20.92 -9.50 -2.62
CA ALA A 198 21.94 -8.83 -1.81
C ALA A 198 21.35 -7.95 -0.70
N HIS A 199 20.16 -7.39 -0.93
CA HIS A 199 19.39 -6.63 0.07
C HIS A 199 18.50 -7.50 0.97
N GLY A 200 18.55 -8.83 0.81
CA GLY A 200 17.98 -9.80 1.75
C GLY A 200 16.63 -10.39 1.35
N ALA A 201 16.28 -10.37 0.07
CA ALA A 201 15.17 -11.20 -0.39
C ALA A 201 15.58 -12.67 -0.46
N ASP A 202 14.65 -13.55 -0.14
CA ASP A 202 14.80 -15.00 -0.31
C ASP A 202 13.98 -15.55 -1.50
N THR A 203 13.10 -14.73 -2.05
CA THR A 203 12.21 -15.11 -3.15
C THR A 203 12.12 -13.98 -4.16
N ILE A 204 12.18 -14.33 -5.45
CA ILE A 204 11.94 -13.41 -6.56
C ILE A 204 10.94 -14.05 -7.51
N GLN A 205 9.86 -13.33 -7.79
CA GLN A 205 8.85 -13.73 -8.78
C GLN A 205 8.80 -12.71 -9.92
N PHE A 206 8.40 -13.17 -11.08
CA PHE A 206 8.33 -12.34 -12.28
C PHE A 206 6.91 -12.25 -12.80
N PHE A 207 6.48 -11.05 -13.08
CA PHE A 207 5.27 -10.78 -13.83
C PHE A 207 5.63 -10.18 -15.19
N GLN A 208 5.44 -10.90 -16.31
CA GLN A 208 4.86 -12.22 -16.46
C GLN A 208 5.92 -13.23 -16.95
N LEU A 209 5.65 -14.52 -16.81
CA LEU A 209 6.50 -15.57 -17.38
C LEU A 209 6.61 -15.43 -18.91
N ARG A 210 5.53 -15.04 -19.55
CA ARG A 210 5.44 -14.80 -20.99
C ARG A 210 4.50 -13.63 -21.26
N ARG A 211 4.94 -12.72 -22.13
CA ARG A 211 4.16 -11.54 -22.51
C ARG A 211 2.80 -11.92 -23.09
N SER A 212 1.75 -11.21 -22.68
CA SER A 212 0.41 -11.37 -23.21
C SER A 212 0.33 -10.93 -24.67
N VAL A 213 -0.56 -11.57 -25.45
CA VAL A 213 -0.83 -11.18 -26.84
C VAL A 213 -1.62 -9.87 -26.95
N GLY A 214 -2.31 -9.46 -25.88
CA GLY A 214 -3.14 -8.26 -25.81
C GLY A 214 -3.53 -7.93 -24.38
N GLY A 215 -4.46 -6.99 -24.20
CA GLY A 215 -4.96 -6.53 -22.89
C GLY A 215 -4.17 -5.35 -22.31
N CYS A 216 -4.55 -4.93 -21.11
CA CYS A 216 -4.02 -3.72 -20.49
C CYS A 216 -2.53 -3.84 -20.13
N GLU A 217 -2.03 -5.04 -19.90
CA GLU A 217 -0.65 -5.30 -19.49
C GLU A 217 0.15 -6.09 -20.54
N LYS A 218 -0.16 -5.84 -21.80
CA LYS A 218 0.46 -6.48 -22.95
C LYS A 218 1.99 -6.41 -22.93
N PHE A 219 2.56 -5.34 -22.39
CA PHE A 219 4.00 -5.08 -22.44
C PHE A 219 4.76 -5.59 -21.20
N HIS A 220 4.08 -6.14 -20.21
CA HIS A 220 4.76 -6.82 -19.11
C HIS A 220 5.31 -8.19 -19.57
N GLY A 221 6.56 -8.46 -19.26
CA GLY A 221 7.19 -9.74 -19.60
C GLY A 221 8.44 -9.65 -20.45
#